data_41e21c9597aedb8a977ac0df82f6e7cd
#
_entry.id   41e21c9597aedb8a977ac0df82f6e7cd
#
_cell.length_a   1.000
_cell.length_b   1.000
_cell.length_c   1.000
_cell.angle_alpha   90.00
_cell.angle_beta   90.00
_cell.angle_gamma   90.00
#
_symmetry.space_group_name_H-M   'P 1'
#
loop_
_entity.id
_entity.type
_entity.pdbx_description
1 polymer ?
#
loop_
_entity_poly.entity_id
_entity_poly.type
_entity_poly.pdbx_seq_one_letter_code
_entity_poly.pdbx_strand_id
1 'polypeptide(L)'
;MQAYQSAPCLYCGASWNPPGAQACVKCHNPLPAAQAGYQAPFPGPQTAAVPVANRGFYRSPLRTFIFALVASDAYLVWWAFQLLGFAQRERFPKSGSPWWVLFPFVDLVYISRAFKGTAEAEKAALGTSSLSLPLANLGFIGALVLSRVTTNIYGTTGFVIDLVIALTFAGVLTLVQRSANRYQAAAHPELGPAPTGMAGRYTWGEIVALIIGAILTLLLVSGDLLPS
;
A
#
# COMPACT_ATOMS: atom_id res chain seq x y z
N MET A 1 33.22 -15.11 -4.27
CA MET A 1 32.32 -14.87 -5.44
C MET A 1 31.96 -13.40 -5.42
N GLN A 2 32.51 -12.60 -6.34
CA GLN A 2 32.19 -11.17 -6.41
C GLN A 2 30.85 -11.01 -7.14
N ALA A 3 29.87 -10.40 -6.47
CA ALA A 3 28.60 -10.05 -7.09
C ALA A 3 28.87 -8.94 -8.14
N TYR A 4 28.69 -9.26 -9.40
CA TYR A 4 28.72 -8.29 -10.48
C TYR A 4 27.55 -7.33 -10.34
N GLN A 5 27.83 -6.08 -9.98
CA GLN A 5 26.82 -5.02 -10.02
C GLN A 5 26.75 -4.45 -11.44
N SER A 6 25.62 -4.64 -12.09
CA SER A 6 25.33 -4.03 -13.38
C SER A 6 24.91 -2.57 -13.18
N ALA A 7 25.44 -1.64 -13.95
CA ALA A 7 25.03 -0.26 -13.91
C ALA A 7 23.60 -0.10 -14.48
N PRO A 8 22.77 0.81 -13.93
CA PRO A 8 21.43 1.04 -14.44
C PRO A 8 21.46 1.58 -15.87
N CYS A 9 20.51 1.16 -16.69
CA CYS A 9 20.39 1.61 -18.07
C CYS A 9 20.07 3.11 -18.13
N LEU A 10 20.88 3.89 -18.83
CA LEU A 10 20.74 5.34 -18.98
C LEU A 10 19.45 5.76 -19.72
N TYR A 11 18.89 4.86 -20.56
CA TYR A 11 17.72 5.16 -21.36
C TYR A 11 16.38 4.86 -20.66
N CYS A 12 16.31 3.79 -19.86
CA CYS A 12 15.05 3.37 -19.24
C CYS A 12 15.14 3.18 -17.72
N GLY A 13 16.30 3.41 -17.11
CA GLY A 13 16.53 3.27 -15.68
C GLY A 13 16.43 1.82 -15.17
N ALA A 14 16.44 0.79 -16.06
CA ALA A 14 16.46 -0.59 -15.64
C ALA A 14 17.68 -0.85 -14.74
N SER A 15 17.43 -1.29 -13.52
CA SER A 15 18.46 -1.45 -12.48
C SER A 15 19.37 -2.66 -12.67
N TRP A 16 19.01 -3.55 -13.61
CA TRP A 16 19.77 -4.77 -13.83
C TRP A 16 19.87 -5.11 -15.32
N ASN A 17 21.07 -5.44 -15.73
CA ASN A 17 21.39 -6.04 -17.03
C ASN A 17 22.40 -7.19 -16.79
N PRO A 18 22.33 -8.31 -17.52
CA PRO A 18 23.29 -9.40 -17.38
C PRO A 18 24.72 -8.91 -17.62
N PRO A 19 25.72 -9.47 -16.91
CA PRO A 19 27.11 -9.16 -17.18
C PRO A 19 27.46 -9.40 -18.66
N GLY A 20 28.09 -8.41 -19.32
CA GLY A 20 28.43 -8.50 -20.73
C GLY A 20 27.30 -8.26 -21.73
N ALA A 21 26.09 -7.88 -21.26
CA ALA A 21 25.01 -7.50 -22.16
C ALA A 21 25.39 -6.30 -23.01
N GLN A 22 25.26 -6.42 -24.34
CA GLN A 22 25.49 -5.33 -25.29
C GLN A 22 24.26 -4.42 -25.44
N ALA A 23 23.10 -4.89 -25.03
CA ALA A 23 21.83 -4.16 -25.06
C ALA A 23 21.04 -4.37 -23.75
N CYS A 24 20.29 -3.36 -23.35
CA CYS A 24 19.42 -3.43 -22.19
C CYS A 24 18.31 -4.46 -22.37
N VAL A 25 18.12 -5.35 -21.41
CA VAL A 25 17.09 -6.40 -21.44
C VAL A 25 15.67 -5.84 -21.45
N LYS A 26 15.48 -4.59 -21.05
CA LYS A 26 14.16 -3.97 -20.93
C LYS A 26 13.77 -3.10 -22.11
N CYS A 27 14.71 -2.27 -22.62
CA CYS A 27 14.42 -1.32 -23.70
C CYS A 27 15.15 -1.62 -25.00
N HIS A 28 16.00 -2.68 -25.02
CA HIS A 28 16.82 -3.12 -26.15
C HIS A 28 17.79 -2.06 -26.72
N ASN A 29 17.91 -0.90 -26.06
CA ASN A 29 18.90 0.10 -26.45
C ASN A 29 20.31 -0.40 -26.16
N PRO A 30 21.31 -0.08 -27.03
CA PRO A 30 22.68 -0.48 -26.82
C PRO A 30 23.21 0.13 -25.52
N LEU A 31 23.89 -0.70 -24.72
CA LEU A 31 24.58 -0.25 -23.53
C LEU A 31 25.94 0.33 -23.92
N PRO A 32 26.36 1.49 -23.38
CA PRO A 32 27.66 2.05 -23.64
C PRO A 32 28.76 1.03 -23.31
N ALA A 33 29.79 0.95 -24.15
CA ALA A 33 30.93 0.01 -23.98
C ALA A 33 31.60 0.15 -22.59
N ALA A 34 31.56 1.34 -21.99
CA ALA A 34 32.01 1.60 -20.63
C ALA A 34 31.23 0.81 -19.56
N GLN A 35 29.98 0.36 -19.84
CA GLN A 35 29.19 -0.46 -18.92
C GLN A 35 29.48 -1.96 -19.08
N ALA A 36 30.08 -2.38 -20.20
CA ALA A 36 30.42 -3.77 -20.45
C ALA A 36 31.74 -4.20 -19.76
N GLY A 37 32.56 -3.25 -19.30
CA GLY A 37 33.88 -3.51 -18.74
C GLY A 37 34.23 -2.77 -17.44
N TYR A 38 33.27 -2.12 -16.80
CA TYR A 38 33.57 -1.30 -15.63
C TYR A 38 33.81 -2.16 -14.38
N GLN A 39 35.06 -2.49 -14.14
CA GLN A 39 35.57 -2.89 -12.85
C GLN A 39 35.96 -1.63 -12.09
N ALA A 40 35.06 -1.02 -11.38
CA ALA A 40 35.39 0.03 -10.44
C ALA A 40 35.98 -0.59 -9.18
N PRO A 41 37.18 -0.20 -8.76
CA PRO A 41 37.64 -0.44 -7.41
C PRO A 41 36.91 0.57 -6.50
N PHE A 42 35.65 0.31 -6.21
CA PHE A 42 34.99 1.09 -5.18
C PHE A 42 35.24 0.46 -3.81
N PRO A 43 35.58 1.29 -2.79
CA PRO A 43 35.44 0.86 -1.40
C PRO A 43 34.03 0.29 -1.25
N GLY A 44 33.96 -0.90 -0.64
CA GLY A 44 32.75 -1.70 -0.58
C GLY A 44 31.50 -0.87 -0.31
N PRO A 45 30.38 -1.22 -0.88
CA PRO A 45 29.20 -0.40 -0.75
C PRO A 45 28.93 -0.22 0.74
N GLN A 46 29.19 0.99 1.22
CA GLN A 46 28.35 1.47 2.31
C GLN A 46 26.96 1.26 1.77
N THR A 47 26.28 0.25 2.30
CA THR A 47 24.83 0.16 2.22
C THR A 47 24.34 1.45 2.85
N ALA A 48 24.30 2.50 2.04
CA ALA A 48 23.56 3.69 2.39
C ALA A 48 22.17 3.12 2.69
N ALA A 49 21.89 3.00 3.98
CA ALA A 49 20.58 2.53 4.45
C ALA A 49 19.60 3.42 3.71
N VAL A 50 18.91 2.84 2.71
CA VAL A 50 17.88 3.56 1.96
C VAL A 50 17.04 4.26 3.02
N PRO A 51 16.97 5.61 2.98
CA PRO A 51 16.36 6.33 4.08
C PRO A 51 15.02 5.68 4.39
N VAL A 52 14.81 5.30 5.65
CA VAL A 52 13.63 4.55 6.11
C VAL A 52 12.31 5.25 5.73
N ALA A 53 12.40 6.54 5.38
CA ALA A 53 11.31 7.36 4.85
C ALA A 53 10.72 6.84 3.52
N ASN A 54 11.43 6.05 2.74
CA ASN A 54 10.98 5.55 1.44
C ASN A 54 10.43 4.11 1.44
N ARG A 55 10.26 3.49 2.60
CA ARG A 55 9.68 2.14 2.71
C ARG A 55 8.18 2.08 2.35
N GLY A 56 7.64 3.16 1.87
CA GLY A 56 6.33 3.24 1.22
C GLY A 56 5.18 2.68 2.04
N PHE A 57 4.49 1.73 1.47
CA PHE A 57 3.28 1.09 1.99
C PHE A 57 3.59 -0.19 2.82
N TYR A 58 4.81 -0.34 3.37
CA TYR A 58 5.25 -1.54 4.11
C TYR A 58 4.94 -1.42 5.61
N ARG A 59 3.83 -2.03 6.05
CA ARG A 59 3.28 -1.86 7.40
C ARG A 59 2.73 -3.15 7.98
N SER A 60 2.65 -3.19 9.32
CA SER A 60 1.99 -4.30 9.99
C SER A 60 0.50 -4.39 9.66
N PRO A 61 0.00 -5.55 9.24
CA PRO A 61 -1.42 -5.77 9.04
C PRO A 61 -2.26 -5.57 10.30
N LEU A 62 -1.74 -5.97 11.48
CA LEU A 62 -2.42 -5.76 12.77
C LEU A 62 -2.60 -4.28 13.08
N ARG A 63 -1.55 -3.48 12.86
CA ARG A 63 -1.62 -2.03 13.03
C ARG A 63 -2.63 -1.39 12.09
N THR A 64 -2.67 -1.83 10.82
CA THR A 64 -3.65 -1.38 9.85
C THR A 64 -5.07 -1.70 10.32
N PHE A 65 -5.30 -2.90 10.86
CA PHE A 65 -6.60 -3.31 11.41
C PHE A 65 -7.05 -2.41 12.57
N ILE A 66 -6.21 -2.27 13.57
CA ILE A 66 -6.53 -1.49 14.79
C ILE A 66 -6.78 -0.02 14.44
N PHE A 67 -5.97 0.57 13.56
CA PHE A 67 -6.11 1.97 13.20
C PHE A 67 -7.33 2.22 12.31
N ALA A 68 -7.66 1.30 11.40
CA ALA A 68 -8.89 1.37 10.64
C ALA A 68 -10.14 1.27 11.53
N LEU A 69 -10.07 0.48 12.61
CA LEU A 69 -11.16 0.35 13.56
C LEU A 69 -11.33 1.59 14.44
N VAL A 70 -10.22 2.17 14.93
CA VAL A 70 -10.24 3.29 15.89
C VAL A 70 -10.44 4.64 15.21
N ALA A 71 -9.85 4.83 14.05
CA ALA A 71 -9.84 6.12 13.33
C ALA A 71 -10.68 6.09 12.05
N SER A 72 -11.41 5.00 11.80
CA SER A 72 -12.43 4.83 10.76
C SER A 72 -12.15 5.60 9.45
N ASP A 73 -12.97 6.59 9.13
CA ASP A 73 -12.94 7.29 7.84
C ASP A 73 -11.64 8.06 7.57
N ALA A 74 -11.09 8.75 8.56
CA ALA A 74 -9.86 9.51 8.37
C ALA A 74 -8.66 8.60 8.07
N TYR A 75 -8.60 7.44 8.75
CA TYR A 75 -7.57 6.47 8.47
C TYR A 75 -7.78 5.79 7.11
N LEU A 76 -9.03 5.51 6.73
CA LEU A 76 -9.38 4.96 5.42
C LEU A 76 -8.89 5.85 4.28
N VAL A 77 -9.20 7.15 4.34
CA VAL A 77 -8.76 8.15 3.34
C VAL A 77 -7.23 8.18 3.26
N TRP A 78 -6.57 8.29 4.40
CA TRP A 78 -5.12 8.34 4.44
C TRP A 78 -4.48 7.04 3.93
N TRP A 79 -5.00 5.88 4.32
CA TRP A 79 -4.52 4.57 3.88
C TRP A 79 -4.71 4.39 2.37
N ALA A 80 -5.87 4.77 1.84
CA ALA A 80 -6.15 4.72 0.40
C ALA A 80 -5.22 5.64 -0.39
N PHE A 81 -4.93 6.83 0.12
CA PHE A 81 -3.91 7.72 -0.45
C PHE A 81 -2.54 7.04 -0.54
N GLN A 82 -2.13 6.35 0.52
CA GLN A 82 -0.87 5.60 0.53
C GLN A 82 -0.88 4.41 -0.42
N LEU A 83 -2.00 3.69 -0.53
CA LEU A 83 -2.18 2.58 -1.47
C LEU A 83 -2.06 3.05 -2.92
N LEU A 84 -2.73 4.14 -3.28
CA LEU A 84 -2.64 4.69 -4.64
C LEU A 84 -1.23 5.20 -4.94
N GLY A 85 -0.57 5.84 -3.96
CA GLY A 85 0.83 6.24 -4.07
C GLY A 85 1.77 5.04 -4.24
N PHE A 86 1.51 3.95 -3.55
CA PHE A 86 2.23 2.69 -3.73
C PHE A 86 2.01 2.12 -5.13
N ALA A 87 0.74 2.01 -5.59
CA ALA A 87 0.41 1.51 -6.92
C ALA A 87 1.06 2.35 -8.04
N GLN A 88 1.17 3.66 -7.85
CA GLN A 88 1.84 4.56 -8.79
C GLN A 88 3.35 4.33 -8.81
N ARG A 89 4.01 4.20 -7.64
CA ARG A 89 5.45 3.92 -7.55
C ARG A 89 5.82 2.58 -8.16
N GLU A 90 5.02 1.55 -7.90
CA GLU A 90 5.21 0.21 -8.49
C GLU A 90 4.76 0.13 -9.95
N ARG A 91 4.27 1.25 -10.50
CA ARG A 91 3.80 1.34 -11.91
C ARG A 91 2.74 0.31 -12.27
N PHE A 92 1.81 0.05 -11.34
CA PHE A 92 0.71 -0.86 -11.62
C PHE A 92 -0.12 -0.35 -12.82
N PRO A 93 -0.61 -1.23 -13.70
CA PRO A 93 -1.40 -0.85 -14.85
C PRO A 93 -2.61 -0.01 -14.45
N LYS A 94 -2.79 1.14 -15.10
CA LYS A 94 -3.93 2.05 -14.88
C LYS A 94 -4.00 2.59 -13.43
N SER A 95 -2.87 2.64 -12.71
CA SER A 95 -2.79 3.32 -11.41
C SER A 95 -3.10 4.80 -11.59
N GLY A 96 -3.93 5.34 -10.71
CA GLY A 96 -4.26 6.76 -10.69
C GLY A 96 -3.39 7.56 -9.74
N SER A 97 -3.53 8.88 -9.77
CA SER A 97 -2.92 9.74 -8.76
C SER A 97 -3.51 9.46 -7.37
N PRO A 98 -2.72 9.52 -6.29
CA PRO A 98 -3.23 9.43 -4.91
C PRO A 98 -4.33 10.43 -4.59
N TRP A 99 -4.33 11.59 -5.23
CA TRP A 99 -5.34 12.63 -5.03
C TRP A 99 -6.75 12.24 -5.46
N TRP A 100 -6.92 11.18 -6.26
CA TRP A 100 -8.24 10.66 -6.63
C TRP A 100 -9.06 10.14 -5.45
N VAL A 101 -8.41 9.85 -4.32
CA VAL A 101 -9.07 9.49 -3.07
C VAL A 101 -10.03 10.56 -2.55
N LEU A 102 -9.81 11.84 -2.91
CA LEU A 102 -10.65 12.95 -2.49
C LEU A 102 -11.92 13.12 -3.35
N PHE A 103 -12.05 12.38 -4.44
CA PHE A 103 -13.19 12.47 -5.35
C PHE A 103 -14.08 11.23 -5.22
N PRO A 104 -15.25 11.33 -4.58
CA PRO A 104 -16.16 10.22 -4.40
C PRO A 104 -16.54 9.61 -5.76
N PHE A 105 -16.72 8.31 -5.81
CA PHE A 105 -16.93 7.46 -6.99
C PHE A 105 -15.69 7.24 -7.88
N VAL A 106 -14.83 8.23 -8.05
CA VAL A 106 -13.56 8.10 -8.79
C VAL A 106 -12.57 7.26 -7.98
N ASP A 107 -12.55 7.46 -6.67
CA ASP A 107 -11.74 6.71 -5.71
C ASP A 107 -12.02 5.21 -5.76
N LEU A 108 -13.31 4.81 -5.84
CA LEU A 108 -13.70 3.39 -5.94
C LEU A 108 -13.06 2.68 -7.13
N VAL A 109 -13.05 3.34 -8.29
CA VAL A 109 -12.45 2.78 -9.50
C VAL A 109 -10.95 2.60 -9.33
N TYR A 110 -10.26 3.59 -8.77
CA TYR A 110 -8.81 3.54 -8.62
C TYR A 110 -8.38 2.63 -7.46
N ILE A 111 -9.13 2.58 -6.36
CA ILE A 111 -8.89 1.66 -5.26
C ILE A 111 -9.07 0.21 -5.73
N SER A 112 -10.14 -0.10 -6.47
CA SER A 112 -10.35 -1.44 -7.05
C SER A 112 -9.24 -1.83 -8.02
N ARG A 113 -8.74 -0.88 -8.82
CA ARG A 113 -7.58 -1.10 -9.70
C ARG A 113 -6.30 -1.34 -8.92
N ALA A 114 -6.09 -0.62 -7.82
CA ALA A 114 -4.95 -0.82 -6.94
C ALA A 114 -5.00 -2.19 -6.24
N PHE A 115 -6.18 -2.66 -5.80
CA PHE A 115 -6.36 -4.02 -5.30
C PHE A 115 -5.97 -5.05 -6.36
N LYS A 116 -6.49 -4.88 -7.58
CA LYS A 116 -6.16 -5.75 -8.71
C LYS A 116 -4.65 -5.74 -9.00
N GLY A 117 -4.04 -4.56 -9.10
CA GLY A 117 -2.60 -4.42 -9.33
C GLY A 117 -1.78 -5.10 -8.24
N THR A 118 -2.17 -4.95 -6.96
CA THR A 118 -1.50 -5.60 -5.83
C THR A 118 -1.58 -7.13 -5.93
N ALA A 119 -2.77 -7.68 -6.23
CA ALA A 119 -2.96 -9.13 -6.38
C ALA A 119 -2.18 -9.71 -7.57
N GLU A 120 -2.17 -9.00 -8.71
CA GLU A 120 -1.42 -9.40 -9.91
C GLU A 120 0.09 -9.33 -9.65
N ALA A 121 0.57 -8.29 -8.98
CA ALA A 121 1.97 -8.15 -8.61
C ALA A 121 2.42 -9.24 -7.62
N GLU A 122 1.61 -9.55 -6.59
CA GLU A 122 1.88 -10.66 -5.68
C GLU A 122 1.94 -11.99 -6.43
N LYS A 123 0.97 -12.24 -7.33
CA LYS A 123 0.94 -13.44 -8.15
C LYS A 123 2.14 -13.55 -9.08
N ALA A 124 2.57 -12.46 -9.68
CA ALA A 124 3.76 -12.44 -10.54
C ALA A 124 5.05 -12.71 -9.76
N ALA A 125 5.16 -12.21 -8.51
CA ALA A 125 6.34 -12.37 -7.68
C ALA A 125 6.42 -13.74 -6.99
N LEU A 126 5.27 -14.31 -6.57
CA LEU A 126 5.20 -15.49 -5.70
C LEU A 126 4.49 -16.69 -6.36
N GLY A 127 4.00 -16.58 -7.59
CA GLY A 127 3.20 -17.60 -8.28
C GLY A 127 1.74 -17.67 -7.82
N THR A 128 1.41 -17.14 -6.65
CA THR A 128 0.06 -17.15 -6.05
C THR A 128 -0.26 -15.82 -5.43
N SER A 129 -1.56 -15.45 -5.39
CA SER A 129 -2.02 -14.27 -4.65
C SER A 129 -2.80 -14.72 -3.41
N SER A 130 -2.53 -14.06 -2.27
CA SER A 130 -3.30 -14.23 -1.03
C SER A 130 -4.56 -13.37 -1.01
N LEU A 131 -4.67 -12.39 -1.90
CA LEU A 131 -5.80 -11.47 -1.97
C LEU A 131 -6.90 -12.03 -2.86
N SER A 132 -8.05 -12.32 -2.27
CA SER A 132 -9.28 -12.60 -3.01
C SER A 132 -9.89 -11.29 -3.50
N LEU A 133 -9.69 -10.96 -4.78
CA LEU A 133 -10.20 -9.71 -5.37
C LEU A 133 -11.72 -9.55 -5.26
N PRO A 134 -12.55 -10.59 -5.53
CA PRO A 134 -13.99 -10.46 -5.37
C PRO A 134 -14.37 -10.11 -3.93
N LEU A 135 -13.76 -10.78 -2.94
CA LEU A 135 -14.04 -10.54 -1.53
C LEU A 135 -13.61 -9.13 -1.09
N ALA A 136 -12.41 -8.70 -1.50
CA ALA A 136 -11.89 -7.37 -1.15
C ALA A 136 -12.76 -6.26 -1.76
N ASN A 137 -13.12 -6.37 -3.04
CA ASN A 137 -13.98 -5.38 -3.70
C ASN A 137 -15.41 -5.40 -3.14
N LEU A 138 -16.01 -6.57 -2.95
CA LEU A 138 -17.36 -6.70 -2.39
C LEU A 138 -17.39 -6.13 -0.96
N GLY A 139 -16.42 -6.47 -0.12
CA GLY A 139 -16.32 -5.95 1.24
C GLY A 139 -16.15 -4.43 1.26
N PHE A 140 -15.22 -3.90 0.44
CA PHE A 140 -14.97 -2.47 0.38
C PHE A 140 -16.17 -1.67 -0.12
N ILE A 141 -16.71 -2.04 -1.28
CA ILE A 141 -17.85 -1.35 -1.91
C ILE A 141 -19.11 -1.56 -1.06
N GLY A 142 -19.33 -2.77 -0.58
CA GLY A 142 -20.49 -3.09 0.28
C GLY A 142 -20.49 -2.28 1.57
N ALA A 143 -19.34 -2.18 2.27
CA ALA A 143 -19.22 -1.37 3.46
C ALA A 143 -19.44 0.12 3.17
N LEU A 144 -18.91 0.63 2.04
CA LEU A 144 -19.12 2.02 1.65
C LEU A 144 -20.58 2.33 1.31
N VAL A 145 -21.24 1.46 0.54
CA VAL A 145 -22.66 1.63 0.22
C VAL A 145 -23.49 1.56 1.51
N LEU A 146 -23.20 0.59 2.37
CA LEU A 146 -23.92 0.43 3.63
C LEU A 146 -23.75 1.67 4.52
N SER A 147 -22.54 2.22 4.64
CA SER A 147 -22.29 3.44 5.40
C SER A 147 -23.10 4.64 4.90
N ARG A 148 -23.38 4.72 3.58
CA ARG A 148 -24.19 5.80 3.00
C ARG A 148 -25.69 5.61 3.20
N VAL A 149 -26.15 4.36 3.18
CA VAL A 149 -27.59 4.04 3.35
C VAL A 149 -28.01 4.17 4.81
N THR A 150 -27.11 3.91 5.75
CA THR A 150 -27.42 3.84 7.19
C THR A 150 -27.15 5.13 7.96
N THR A 151 -26.77 6.21 7.30
CA THR A 151 -26.45 7.51 7.94
C THR A 151 -27.57 8.11 8.80
N ASN A 152 -28.80 7.66 8.61
CA ASN A 152 -29.96 8.15 9.38
C ASN A 152 -30.44 7.14 10.43
N ILE A 153 -29.68 6.08 10.70
CA ILE A 153 -30.03 5.07 11.72
C ILE A 153 -29.21 5.40 12.96
N TYR A 154 -29.90 5.78 14.03
CA TYR A 154 -29.30 6.19 15.29
C TYR A 154 -29.54 5.16 16.41
N GLY A 155 -28.91 5.40 17.56
CA GLY A 155 -29.04 4.56 18.75
C GLY A 155 -28.25 3.26 18.63
N THR A 156 -28.62 2.28 19.45
CA THR A 156 -27.92 0.99 19.52
C THR A 156 -27.85 0.28 18.17
N THR A 157 -28.91 0.38 17.36
CA THR A 157 -28.92 -0.24 16.02
C THR A 157 -27.92 0.43 15.09
N GLY A 158 -27.86 1.77 15.07
CA GLY A 158 -26.86 2.53 14.30
C GLY A 158 -25.45 2.16 14.71
N PHE A 159 -25.17 2.16 16.00
CA PHE A 159 -23.87 1.76 16.53
C PHE A 159 -23.42 0.36 16.09
N VAL A 160 -24.33 -0.64 16.15
CA VAL A 160 -24.02 -2.01 15.72
C VAL A 160 -23.71 -2.06 14.23
N ILE A 161 -24.46 -1.34 13.42
CA ILE A 161 -24.23 -1.27 11.97
C ILE A 161 -22.87 -0.61 11.68
N ASP A 162 -22.57 0.50 12.31
CA ASP A 162 -21.30 1.21 12.14
C ASP A 162 -20.11 0.36 12.57
N LEU A 163 -20.25 -0.40 13.64
CA LEU A 163 -19.24 -1.36 14.08
C LEU A 163 -19.00 -2.46 13.02
N VAL A 164 -20.06 -3.00 12.42
CA VAL A 164 -19.94 -4.00 11.34
C VAL A 164 -19.25 -3.41 10.12
N ILE A 165 -19.60 -2.17 9.75
CA ILE A 165 -18.97 -1.44 8.65
C ILE A 165 -17.47 -1.24 8.94
N ALA A 166 -17.12 -0.74 10.13
CA ALA A 166 -15.75 -0.50 10.54
C ALA A 166 -14.91 -1.80 10.55
N LEU A 167 -15.48 -2.90 11.08
CA LEU A 167 -14.83 -4.22 11.04
C LEU A 167 -14.62 -4.73 9.62
N THR A 168 -15.57 -4.50 8.73
CA THR A 168 -15.47 -4.89 7.33
C THR A 168 -14.35 -4.12 6.62
N PHE A 169 -14.30 -2.80 6.78
CA PHE A 169 -13.20 -1.99 6.26
C PHE A 169 -11.86 -2.44 6.84
N ALA A 170 -11.74 -2.54 8.17
CA ALA A 170 -10.51 -2.96 8.83
C ALA A 170 -10.02 -4.33 8.31
N GLY A 171 -10.93 -5.27 8.10
CA GLY A 171 -10.64 -6.57 7.52
C GLY A 171 -10.11 -6.48 6.09
N VAL A 172 -10.80 -5.74 5.22
CA VAL A 172 -10.38 -5.56 3.81
C VAL A 172 -9.01 -4.87 3.73
N LEU A 173 -8.81 -3.76 4.46
CA LEU A 173 -7.55 -3.05 4.48
C LEU A 173 -6.39 -3.95 4.92
N THR A 174 -6.66 -4.79 5.92
CA THR A 174 -5.68 -5.77 6.45
C THR A 174 -5.30 -6.82 5.41
N LEU A 175 -6.28 -7.35 4.68
CA LEU A 175 -6.04 -8.34 3.61
C LEU A 175 -5.19 -7.73 2.49
N VAL A 176 -5.52 -6.53 2.04
CA VAL A 176 -4.76 -5.81 1.00
C VAL A 176 -3.35 -5.47 1.50
N GLN A 177 -3.22 -5.01 2.76
CA GLN A 177 -1.93 -4.71 3.36
C GLN A 177 -1.04 -5.96 3.45
N ARG A 178 -1.62 -7.11 3.81
CA ARG A 178 -0.90 -8.38 3.85
C ARG A 178 -0.39 -8.80 2.48
N SER A 179 -1.24 -8.69 1.45
CA SER A 179 -0.88 -8.97 0.06
C SER A 179 0.25 -8.04 -0.43
N ALA A 180 0.12 -6.74 -0.20
CA ALA A 180 1.13 -5.75 -0.55
C ALA A 180 2.47 -6.01 0.16
N ASN A 181 2.45 -6.38 1.45
CA ASN A 181 3.65 -6.73 2.19
C ASN A 181 4.34 -7.98 1.62
N ARG A 182 3.57 -9.01 1.25
CA ARG A 182 4.13 -10.23 0.64
C ARG A 182 4.79 -9.93 -0.70
N TYR A 183 4.13 -9.13 -1.53
CA TYR A 183 4.71 -8.65 -2.78
C TYR A 183 6.01 -7.88 -2.52
N GLN A 184 5.98 -6.88 -1.61
CA GLN A 184 7.15 -6.05 -1.34
C GLN A 184 8.32 -6.87 -0.76
N ALA A 185 8.05 -7.83 0.13
CA ALA A 185 9.10 -8.71 0.66
C ALA A 185 9.77 -9.56 -0.43
N ALA A 186 9.03 -9.95 -1.47
CA ALA A 186 9.54 -10.71 -2.59
C ALA A 186 10.25 -9.83 -3.64
N ALA A 187 9.67 -8.68 -3.97
CA ALA A 187 10.19 -7.76 -4.98
C ALA A 187 11.34 -6.89 -4.48
N HIS A 188 11.37 -6.62 -3.16
CA HIS A 188 12.29 -5.73 -2.48
C HIS A 188 12.89 -6.38 -1.23
N PRO A 189 13.74 -7.42 -1.39
CA PRO A 189 14.32 -8.15 -0.25
C PRO A 189 15.16 -7.28 0.67
N GLU A 190 15.64 -6.12 0.18
CA GLU A 190 16.35 -5.12 0.97
C GLU A 190 15.50 -4.47 2.07
N LEU A 191 14.17 -4.57 2.00
CA LEU A 191 13.27 -4.05 3.05
C LEU A 191 13.28 -4.92 4.31
N GLY A 192 13.78 -6.15 4.21
CA GLY A 192 13.75 -7.11 5.30
C GLY A 192 12.36 -7.72 5.54
N PRO A 193 12.18 -8.43 6.66
CA PRO A 193 10.91 -9.11 6.96
C PRO A 193 9.76 -8.12 7.16
N ALA A 194 8.55 -8.56 6.81
CA ALA A 194 7.33 -7.75 6.98
C ALA A 194 7.15 -7.34 8.44
N PRO A 195 6.81 -6.07 8.72
CA PRO A 195 6.57 -5.60 10.06
C PRO A 195 5.45 -6.39 10.74
N THR A 196 5.63 -6.74 12.00
CA THR A 196 4.64 -7.44 12.83
C THR A 196 4.24 -6.60 14.02
N GLY A 197 3.05 -6.85 14.56
CA GLY A 197 2.56 -6.15 15.76
C GLY A 197 2.33 -4.65 15.56
N MET A 198 2.41 -3.90 16.63
CA MET A 198 2.23 -2.44 16.66
C MET A 198 3.54 -1.67 16.49
N ALA A 199 4.68 -2.38 16.48
CA ALA A 199 6.00 -1.78 16.37
C ALA A 199 6.25 -1.17 14.99
N GLY A 200 7.11 -0.17 14.96
CA GLY A 200 7.53 0.50 13.74
C GLY A 200 7.37 2.02 13.80
N ARG A 201 8.01 2.72 12.87
CA ARG A 201 7.90 4.18 12.79
C ARG A 201 6.52 4.59 12.30
N TYR A 202 5.93 5.55 12.99
CA TYR A 202 4.71 6.22 12.57
C TYR A 202 5.06 7.36 11.62
N THR A 203 4.30 7.49 10.54
CA THR A 203 4.41 8.68 9.69
C THR A 203 3.56 9.82 10.25
N TRP A 204 3.95 11.07 10.00
CA TRP A 204 3.15 12.23 10.42
C TRP A 204 1.69 12.12 9.95
N GLY A 205 1.47 11.76 8.69
CA GLY A 205 0.12 11.61 8.15
C GLY A 205 -0.70 10.54 8.87
N GLU A 206 -0.06 9.46 9.32
CA GLU A 206 -0.71 8.41 10.10
C GLU A 206 -1.12 8.91 11.50
N ILE A 207 -0.25 9.66 12.15
CA ILE A 207 -0.55 10.27 13.46
C ILE A 207 -1.71 11.26 13.34
N VAL A 208 -1.67 12.13 12.33
CA VAL A 208 -2.74 13.09 12.07
C VAL A 208 -4.07 12.38 11.77
N ALA A 209 -4.06 11.34 10.91
CA ALA A 209 -5.24 10.56 10.60
C ALA A 209 -5.82 9.87 11.84
N LEU A 210 -4.95 9.35 12.73
CA LEU A 210 -5.38 8.75 13.99
C LEU A 210 -6.03 9.77 14.93
N ILE A 211 -5.42 10.93 15.12
CA ILE A 211 -5.95 11.98 16.00
C ILE A 211 -7.31 12.45 15.49
N ILE A 212 -7.38 12.83 14.22
CA ILE A 212 -8.63 13.30 13.60
C ILE A 212 -9.69 12.20 13.64
N GLY A 213 -9.34 10.98 13.24
CA GLY A 213 -10.26 9.86 13.21
C GLY A 213 -10.77 9.49 14.61
N ALA A 214 -9.91 9.45 15.62
CA ALA A 214 -10.31 9.17 16.99
C ALA A 214 -11.27 10.25 17.54
N ILE A 215 -11.02 11.53 17.24
CA ILE A 215 -11.93 12.63 17.63
C ILE A 215 -13.29 12.46 16.95
N LEU A 216 -13.30 12.21 15.63
CA LEU A 216 -14.54 12.01 14.87
C LEU A 216 -15.32 10.79 15.39
N THR A 217 -14.64 9.68 15.63
CA THR A 217 -15.27 8.47 16.17
C THR A 217 -15.87 8.72 17.56
N LEU A 218 -15.17 9.43 18.45
CA LEU A 218 -15.69 9.81 19.76
C LEU A 218 -16.94 10.71 19.65
N LEU A 219 -16.94 11.67 18.74
CA LEU A 219 -18.09 12.54 18.51
C LEU A 219 -19.29 11.77 17.98
N LEU A 220 -19.09 10.83 17.05
CA LEU A 220 -20.16 9.97 16.52
C LEU A 220 -20.74 9.08 17.61
N VAL A 221 -19.89 8.36 18.36
CA VAL A 221 -20.33 7.48 19.45
C VAL A 221 -21.05 8.27 20.55
N SER A 222 -20.59 9.46 20.88
CA SER A 222 -21.26 10.31 21.89
C SER A 222 -22.62 10.79 21.38
N GLY A 223 -22.77 11.11 20.08
CA GLY A 223 -24.04 11.47 19.47
C GLY A 223 -25.06 10.34 19.46
N ASP A 224 -24.59 9.11 19.24
CA ASP A 224 -25.46 7.92 19.23
C ASP A 224 -25.89 7.45 20.63
N LEU A 225 -25.09 7.71 21.65
CA LEU A 225 -25.35 7.27 23.02
C LEU A 225 -26.05 8.30 23.90
N LEU A 226 -26.02 9.59 23.52
CA LEU A 226 -26.73 10.62 24.25
C LEU A 226 -28.22 10.65 23.83
N PRO A 227 -29.15 10.53 24.78
CA PRO A 227 -30.57 10.68 24.47
C PRO A 227 -30.84 12.10 24.01
N SER A 228 -31.50 12.23 22.87
CA SER A 228 -32.04 13.50 22.35
C SER A 228 -33.21 14.03 23.19
#